data_a19e3d7014e4e940cda1d6511d40cde9
#
_entry.id   a19e3d7014e4e940cda1d6511d40cde9
#
_cell.length_a   1.000
_cell.length_b   1.000
_cell.length_c   1.000
_cell.angle_alpha   90.00
_cell.angle_beta   90.00
_cell.angle_gamma   90.00
#
_symmetry.space_group_name_H-M   'P 1'
#
loop_
_entity.id
_entity.type
_entity.pdbx_description
1 polymer ?
#
loop_
_entity_poly.entity_id
_entity_poly.type
_entity_poly.pdbx_seq_one_letter_code
_entity_poly.pdbx_strand_id
1 'polypeptide(L)'
;MLDLLVMASLVLLPLFWLFGKVSIPWPGGGELVLPWSKKVLAGWFVLVGLRVALGVRIGRSGGDGAGLWRRRPYPQAMMAILSLCVFFGGLEVLLELRGFSANLPPVVFEGKDEQGGRVVPETLPDPELLWKFKPGSQFHGKTINALGFREREIDPIKQPDTTRILCMGDSVTGQGRPPYADYLHERLQEAPPGPGAWEAFNAGVHGYCVLQGSALFDRIAPVLEPDIVTVYFGWNDHWLDRTPMNQQMAVRMGSVSGRLYDVLKRSRLFCYLVVKLNPAKPLVAATSPDWVLRVPPETYREGLAGLVRKIRAAGAVPVVITAPRRALSEELLRKNYARDLGEAEAIHDEYIALTREVAAAENAPLFDLARLLEGPENDDLFAPDGIHFDHYMREGYLKEDPASQPGLERIGDELHRFISNLVSQASSKKGSDL
;
A
#
# COMPACT_ATOMS: atom_id res chain seq x y z
N MET A 1 32.22 -12.61 -30.96
CA MET A 1 32.04 -11.50 -30.02
C MET A 1 30.68 -10.82 -30.20
N LEU A 2 30.31 -10.35 -31.39
CA LEU A 2 29.00 -9.68 -31.63
C LEU A 2 27.80 -10.59 -31.32
N ASP A 3 27.86 -11.86 -31.66
CA ASP A 3 26.82 -12.86 -31.40
C ASP A 3 26.64 -13.13 -29.89
N LEU A 4 27.75 -13.15 -29.14
CA LEU A 4 27.72 -13.28 -27.68
C LEU A 4 27.07 -12.06 -27.02
N LEU A 5 27.33 -10.86 -27.54
CA LEU A 5 26.72 -9.62 -27.07
C LEU A 5 25.22 -9.58 -27.39
N VAL A 6 24.81 -10.05 -28.59
CA VAL A 6 23.40 -10.17 -28.97
C VAL A 6 22.70 -11.23 -28.10
N MET A 7 23.31 -12.38 -27.87
CA MET A 7 22.75 -13.42 -27.00
C MET A 7 22.65 -12.96 -25.53
N ALA A 8 23.68 -12.31 -25.02
CA ALA A 8 23.65 -11.72 -23.68
C ALA A 8 22.55 -10.65 -23.57
N SER A 9 22.38 -9.82 -24.59
CA SER A 9 21.34 -8.80 -24.64
C SER A 9 19.93 -9.36 -24.69
N LEU A 10 19.73 -10.49 -25.36
CA LEU A 10 18.44 -11.21 -25.40
C LEU A 10 18.01 -11.74 -24.02
N VAL A 11 18.98 -12.07 -23.16
CA VAL A 11 18.72 -12.49 -21.79
C VAL A 11 18.60 -11.29 -20.85
N LEU A 12 19.45 -10.29 -21.04
CA LEU A 12 19.51 -9.12 -20.16
C LEU A 12 18.33 -8.14 -20.40
N LEU A 13 17.84 -7.99 -21.62
CA LEU A 13 16.75 -7.06 -21.94
C LEU A 13 15.44 -7.37 -21.24
N PRO A 14 14.95 -8.61 -21.20
CA PRO A 14 13.81 -8.96 -20.36
C PRO A 14 14.06 -8.68 -18.89
N LEU A 15 15.27 -8.92 -18.38
CA LEU A 15 15.64 -8.62 -17.01
C LEU A 15 15.68 -7.10 -16.76
N PHE A 16 16.23 -6.31 -17.67
CA PHE A 16 16.18 -4.85 -17.61
C PHE A 16 14.75 -4.33 -17.61
N TRP A 17 13.88 -4.92 -18.43
CA TRP A 17 12.49 -4.55 -18.52
C TRP A 17 11.72 -4.90 -17.23
N LEU A 18 12.02 -6.05 -16.63
CA LEU A 18 11.39 -6.52 -15.39
C LEU A 18 11.86 -5.75 -14.14
N PHE A 19 13.12 -5.35 -14.08
CA PHE A 19 13.73 -4.75 -12.89
C PHE A 19 13.90 -3.23 -12.95
N GLY A 20 13.66 -2.61 -14.12
CA GLY A 20 13.73 -1.15 -14.33
C GLY A 20 15.14 -0.56 -14.25
N LYS A 21 16.07 -1.21 -13.60
CA LYS A 21 17.50 -0.93 -13.56
C LYS A 21 18.27 -2.21 -13.27
N VAL A 22 19.46 -2.36 -13.79
CA VAL A 22 20.38 -3.42 -13.42
C VAL A 22 21.63 -2.77 -12.83
N SER A 23 21.96 -3.15 -11.61
CA SER A 23 23.21 -2.78 -10.96
C SER A 23 24.22 -3.91 -11.15
N ILE A 24 25.35 -3.60 -11.75
CA ILE A 24 26.46 -4.56 -11.95
C ILE A 24 27.61 -4.12 -11.05
N PRO A 25 28.08 -4.97 -10.13
CA PRO A 25 29.26 -4.67 -9.33
C PRO A 25 30.47 -4.42 -10.25
N TRP A 26 31.18 -3.30 -10.03
CA TRP A 26 32.36 -2.97 -10.80
C TRP A 26 33.65 -3.34 -10.04
N PRO A 27 34.64 -3.92 -10.71
CA PRO A 27 35.87 -4.40 -10.04
C PRO A 27 36.68 -3.34 -9.31
N GLY A 28 36.36 -2.06 -9.46
CA GLY A 28 37.01 -0.93 -8.80
C GLY A 28 36.32 -0.36 -7.57
N GLY A 29 35.28 -1.05 -7.03
CA GLY A 29 34.51 -0.59 -5.87
C GLY A 29 33.47 0.45 -6.25
N GLY A 30 32.34 0.01 -6.77
CA GLY A 30 31.19 0.80 -7.16
C GLY A 30 30.17 -0.06 -7.91
N GLU A 31 28.97 0.47 -8.13
CA GLU A 31 27.94 -0.18 -8.94
C GLU A 31 27.75 0.58 -10.25
N LEU A 32 27.84 -0.12 -11.38
CA LEU A 32 27.41 0.41 -12.66
C LEU A 32 25.88 0.24 -12.74
N VAL A 33 25.15 1.33 -12.54
CA VAL A 33 23.69 1.35 -12.65
C VAL A 33 23.33 1.71 -14.09
N LEU A 34 22.74 0.75 -14.80
CA LEU A 34 22.22 0.95 -16.16
C LEU A 34 20.72 1.27 -16.06
N PRO A 35 20.29 2.54 -16.26
CA PRO A 35 18.89 2.90 -16.21
C PRO A 35 18.17 2.39 -17.47
N TRP A 36 16.93 1.88 -17.28
CA TRP A 36 16.05 1.62 -18.40
C TRP A 36 15.68 2.93 -19.10
N SER A 37 15.96 3.04 -20.38
CA SER A 37 15.46 4.15 -21.18
C SER A 37 14.94 3.66 -22.53
N LYS A 38 13.93 4.35 -23.07
CA LYS A 38 13.40 4.10 -24.43
C LYS A 38 14.51 4.16 -25.48
N LYS A 39 15.58 4.95 -25.21
CA LYS A 39 16.75 5.08 -26.10
C LYS A 39 17.60 3.80 -26.12
N VAL A 40 17.75 3.11 -24.98
CA VAL A 40 18.48 1.82 -24.90
C VAL A 40 17.74 0.75 -25.71
N LEU A 41 16.42 0.72 -25.60
CA LEU A 41 15.58 -0.20 -26.38
C LEU A 41 15.68 0.07 -27.88
N ALA A 42 15.57 1.35 -28.28
CA ALA A 42 15.72 1.75 -29.69
C ALA A 42 17.12 1.39 -30.24
N GLY A 43 18.19 1.68 -29.48
CA GLY A 43 19.55 1.30 -29.82
C GLY A 43 19.73 -0.20 -30.01
N TRP A 44 19.07 -1.00 -29.19
CA TRP A 44 19.09 -2.44 -29.31
C TRP A 44 18.37 -2.95 -30.57
N PHE A 45 17.17 -2.43 -30.90
CA PHE A 45 16.48 -2.77 -32.13
C PHE A 45 17.33 -2.44 -33.37
N VAL A 46 18.06 -1.32 -33.34
CA VAL A 46 18.99 -0.95 -34.40
C VAL A 46 20.15 -1.96 -34.51
N LEU A 47 20.76 -2.35 -33.40
CA LEU A 47 21.83 -3.35 -33.36
C LEU A 47 21.41 -4.74 -33.85
N VAL A 48 20.22 -5.18 -33.45
CA VAL A 48 19.67 -6.47 -33.90
C VAL A 48 19.30 -6.40 -35.39
N GLY A 49 18.69 -5.30 -35.84
CA GLY A 49 18.39 -5.06 -37.24
C GLY A 49 19.63 -5.05 -38.13
N LEU A 50 20.70 -4.35 -37.70
CA LEU A 50 22.00 -4.34 -38.36
C LEU A 50 22.63 -5.75 -38.42
N ARG A 51 22.53 -6.51 -37.35
CA ARG A 51 23.05 -7.88 -37.30
C ARG A 51 22.30 -8.81 -38.25
N VAL A 52 20.97 -8.69 -38.32
CA VAL A 52 20.15 -9.45 -39.27
C VAL A 52 20.52 -9.10 -40.69
N ALA A 53 20.63 -7.80 -41.00
CA ALA A 53 21.01 -7.30 -42.35
C ALA A 53 22.41 -7.78 -42.76
N LEU A 54 23.39 -7.76 -41.85
CA LEU A 54 24.74 -8.29 -42.10
C LEU A 54 24.72 -9.80 -42.32
N GLY A 55 23.90 -10.54 -41.55
CA GLY A 55 23.75 -11.97 -41.71
C GLY A 55 23.16 -12.38 -43.06
N VAL A 56 22.20 -11.59 -43.56
CA VAL A 56 21.60 -11.79 -44.90
C VAL A 56 22.62 -11.46 -46.01
N ARG A 57 23.47 -10.44 -45.82
CA ARG A 57 24.52 -10.08 -46.82
C ARG A 57 25.61 -11.16 -46.92
N ILE A 58 26.07 -11.71 -45.78
CA ILE A 58 27.12 -12.76 -45.77
C ILE A 58 26.58 -14.05 -46.39
N GLY A 59 25.28 -14.35 -46.23
CA GLY A 59 24.65 -15.51 -46.88
C GLY A 59 24.45 -15.40 -48.41
N ARG A 60 24.56 -14.16 -48.97
CA ARG A 60 24.44 -13.91 -50.42
C ARG A 60 25.79 -13.92 -51.16
N SER A 61 26.90 -13.67 -50.48
CA SER A 61 28.24 -13.78 -51.08
C SER A 61 28.70 -15.23 -50.93
N GLY A 62 28.35 -16.05 -51.96
CA GLY A 62 28.66 -17.45 -52.02
C GLY A 62 30.15 -17.74 -51.90
N GLY A 63 30.54 -18.33 -50.79
CA GLY A 63 31.84 -18.93 -50.51
C GLY A 63 31.66 -20.01 -49.46
N ASP A 64 32.33 -21.16 -49.66
CA ASP A 64 32.20 -22.40 -48.87
C ASP A 64 32.49 -22.31 -47.35
N GLY A 65 32.67 -21.10 -46.83
CA GLY A 65 32.81 -20.83 -45.37
C GLY A 65 31.51 -20.82 -44.57
N ALA A 66 30.34 -20.95 -45.20
CA ALA A 66 29.03 -20.89 -44.54
C ALA A 66 28.59 -22.16 -43.79
N GLY A 67 29.41 -23.19 -43.77
CA GLY A 67 29.07 -24.53 -43.26
C GLY A 67 28.75 -24.64 -41.79
N LEU A 68 29.33 -23.81 -40.94
CA LEU A 68 29.15 -23.89 -39.48
C LEU A 68 27.87 -23.24 -38.98
N TRP A 69 27.37 -22.22 -39.67
CA TRP A 69 26.15 -21.50 -39.27
C TRP A 69 24.86 -22.18 -39.82
N ARG A 70 24.92 -22.85 -40.98
CA ARG A 70 23.75 -23.54 -41.54
C ARG A 70 23.34 -24.81 -40.79
N ARG A 71 24.21 -25.40 -39.97
CA ARG A 71 23.96 -26.66 -39.30
C ARG A 71 23.61 -26.59 -37.80
N ARG A 72 23.52 -25.38 -37.23
CA ARG A 72 23.15 -25.20 -35.82
C ARG A 72 21.75 -24.60 -35.70
N PRO A 73 20.89 -25.10 -34.78
CA PRO A 73 19.52 -24.57 -34.56
C PRO A 73 19.46 -23.15 -34.01
N TYR A 74 20.61 -22.52 -33.73
CA TYR A 74 20.72 -21.20 -33.11
C TYR A 74 20.04 -20.05 -33.89
N PRO A 75 20.14 -19.93 -35.24
CA PRO A 75 19.50 -18.82 -35.95
C PRO A 75 17.97 -18.91 -35.89
N GLN A 76 17.42 -20.12 -35.96
CA GLN A 76 15.96 -20.35 -35.89
C GLN A 76 15.43 -20.07 -34.48
N ALA A 77 16.11 -20.53 -33.44
CA ALA A 77 15.77 -20.25 -32.07
C ALA A 77 15.90 -18.76 -31.75
N MET A 78 16.94 -18.09 -32.25
CA MET A 78 17.13 -16.65 -32.08
C MET A 78 16.04 -15.85 -32.77
N MET A 79 15.63 -16.22 -33.98
CA MET A 79 14.54 -15.58 -34.70
C MET A 79 13.19 -15.81 -34.00
N ALA A 80 12.96 -16.98 -33.46
CA ALA A 80 11.75 -17.27 -32.68
C ALA A 80 11.69 -16.43 -31.39
N ILE A 81 12.79 -16.37 -30.65
CA ILE A 81 12.87 -15.52 -29.44
C ILE A 81 12.68 -14.06 -29.79
N LEU A 82 13.32 -13.56 -30.83
CA LEU A 82 13.16 -12.18 -31.30
C LEU A 82 11.70 -11.88 -31.67
N SER A 83 11.07 -12.79 -32.42
CA SER A 83 9.66 -12.64 -32.80
C SER A 83 8.74 -12.60 -31.58
N LEU A 84 8.98 -13.44 -30.58
CA LEU A 84 8.25 -13.40 -29.32
C LEU A 84 8.48 -12.09 -28.55
N CYS A 85 9.71 -11.61 -28.48
CA CYS A 85 10.03 -10.33 -27.84
C CYS A 85 9.34 -9.17 -28.53
N VAL A 86 9.34 -9.14 -29.88
CA VAL A 86 8.66 -8.09 -30.67
C VAL A 86 7.15 -8.17 -30.46
N PHE A 87 6.59 -9.37 -30.49
CA PHE A 87 5.15 -9.58 -30.30
C PHE A 87 4.70 -9.15 -28.91
N PHE A 88 5.33 -9.67 -27.85
CA PHE A 88 4.96 -9.33 -26.49
C PHE A 88 5.30 -7.88 -26.13
N GLY A 89 6.44 -7.36 -26.58
CA GLY A 89 6.79 -5.94 -26.41
C GLY A 89 5.83 -5.01 -27.16
N GLY A 90 5.37 -5.38 -28.34
CA GLY A 90 4.36 -4.65 -29.11
C GLY A 90 3.01 -4.62 -28.38
N LEU A 91 2.59 -5.74 -27.78
CA LEU A 91 1.38 -5.78 -26.96
C LEU A 91 1.48 -4.91 -25.71
N GLU A 92 2.64 -4.89 -25.04
CA GLU A 92 2.87 -3.99 -23.90
C GLU A 92 2.72 -2.52 -24.26
N VAL A 93 3.33 -2.11 -25.39
CA VAL A 93 3.22 -0.74 -25.91
C VAL A 93 1.78 -0.41 -26.30
N LEU A 94 1.08 -1.34 -26.96
CA LEU A 94 -0.33 -1.14 -27.35
C LEU A 94 -1.22 -0.95 -26.12
N LEU A 95 -1.02 -1.76 -25.08
CA LEU A 95 -1.76 -1.64 -23.82
C LEU A 95 -1.44 -0.31 -23.12
N GLU A 96 -0.17 0.15 -23.17
CA GLU A 96 0.21 1.47 -22.65
C GLU A 96 -0.51 2.60 -23.40
N LEU A 97 -0.51 2.56 -24.72
CA LEU A 97 -1.17 3.57 -25.56
C LEU A 97 -2.69 3.60 -25.35
N ARG A 98 -3.29 2.49 -24.96
CA ARG A 98 -4.70 2.39 -24.58
C ARG A 98 -4.98 2.75 -23.11
N GLY A 99 -3.98 3.25 -22.38
CA GLY A 99 -4.12 3.65 -20.98
C GLY A 99 -4.30 2.50 -20.00
N PHE A 100 -4.00 1.24 -20.42
CA PHE A 100 -4.11 0.11 -19.52
C PHE A 100 -2.98 0.16 -18.49
N SER A 101 -3.33 0.25 -17.21
CA SER A 101 -2.36 0.25 -16.11
C SER A 101 -1.86 -1.17 -15.81
N ALA A 102 -0.54 -1.33 -15.62
CA ALA A 102 0.05 -2.57 -15.11
C ALA A 102 -0.27 -2.84 -13.63
N ASN A 103 -0.88 -1.88 -12.95
CA ASN A 103 -1.26 -2.06 -11.56
C ASN A 103 -2.59 -2.82 -11.52
N LEU A 104 -2.53 -4.11 -11.19
CA LEU A 104 -3.69 -4.80 -10.64
C LEU A 104 -3.76 -4.37 -9.18
N PRO A 105 -4.69 -3.51 -8.79
CA PRO A 105 -4.90 -3.26 -7.37
C PRO A 105 -5.35 -4.58 -6.75
N PRO A 106 -4.84 -4.93 -5.58
CA PRO A 106 -5.35 -6.07 -4.83
C PRO A 106 -6.80 -5.86 -4.40
N VAL A 107 -7.23 -4.60 -4.33
CA VAL A 107 -8.61 -4.17 -4.11
C VAL A 107 -8.89 -3.05 -5.09
N VAL A 108 -9.86 -3.24 -5.98
CA VAL A 108 -10.28 -2.21 -6.94
C VAL A 108 -11.22 -1.25 -6.21
N PHE A 109 -10.69 -0.16 -5.70
CA PHE A 109 -11.49 1.03 -5.43
C PHE A 109 -11.34 1.96 -6.64
N GLU A 110 -12.03 1.68 -7.72
CA GLU A 110 -12.11 2.62 -8.84
C GLU A 110 -13.24 3.61 -8.56
N GLY A 111 -12.91 4.76 -7.99
CA GLY A 111 -13.70 5.97 -8.07
C GLY A 111 -13.02 6.96 -9.01
N LYS A 112 -13.78 7.61 -9.87
CA LYS A 112 -13.39 8.84 -10.57
C LYS A 112 -14.15 9.97 -9.93
N ASP A 113 -13.48 11.09 -9.68
CA ASP A 113 -14.16 12.34 -9.35
C ASP A 113 -14.88 12.89 -10.60
N GLU A 114 -15.73 13.91 -10.42
CA GLU A 114 -16.49 14.54 -11.51
C GLU A 114 -15.60 15.16 -12.61
N GLN A 115 -14.30 15.35 -12.33
CA GLN A 115 -13.30 15.87 -13.26
C GLN A 115 -12.48 14.73 -13.90
N GLY A 116 -12.83 13.46 -13.68
CA GLY A 116 -12.11 12.29 -14.19
C GLY A 116 -10.81 11.98 -13.45
N GLY A 117 -10.54 12.64 -12.32
CA GLY A 117 -9.42 12.35 -11.44
C GLY A 117 -9.59 11.03 -10.69
N ARG A 118 -8.49 10.39 -10.33
CA ARG A 118 -8.51 9.15 -9.53
C ARG A 118 -8.78 9.47 -8.07
N VAL A 119 -9.83 8.87 -7.52
CA VAL A 119 -10.16 8.94 -6.08
C VAL A 119 -9.28 7.99 -5.25
N VAL A 120 -8.57 7.06 -5.89
CA VAL A 120 -7.73 6.06 -5.24
C VAL A 120 -6.27 6.28 -5.62
N PRO A 121 -5.33 6.27 -4.67
CA PRO A 121 -3.92 6.41 -5.00
C PRO A 121 -3.45 5.23 -5.84
N GLU A 122 -2.47 5.49 -6.71
CA GLU A 122 -1.80 4.41 -7.39
C GLU A 122 -1.07 3.54 -6.35
N THR A 123 -1.26 2.23 -6.44
CA THR A 123 -0.59 1.26 -5.57
C THR A 123 0.50 0.51 -6.32
N LEU A 124 1.52 0.11 -5.58
CA LEU A 124 2.56 -0.79 -6.04
C LEU A 124 2.42 -2.13 -5.30
N PRO A 125 2.63 -3.27 -5.98
CA PRO A 125 2.78 -4.55 -5.29
C PRO A 125 3.95 -4.48 -4.31
N ASP A 126 3.75 -5.09 -3.14
CA ASP A 126 4.78 -5.22 -2.12
C ASP A 126 4.80 -6.67 -1.62
N PRO A 127 5.98 -7.30 -1.50
CA PRO A 127 6.07 -8.72 -1.16
C PRO A 127 5.61 -9.02 0.27
N GLU A 128 5.73 -8.07 1.18
CA GLU A 128 5.41 -8.24 2.60
C GLU A 128 4.05 -7.62 2.95
N LEU A 129 3.81 -6.38 2.48
CA LEU A 129 2.58 -5.63 2.75
C LEU A 129 1.45 -5.97 1.74
N LEU A 130 1.70 -6.80 0.75
CA LEU A 130 0.90 -7.08 -0.42
C LEU A 130 0.78 -5.89 -1.38
N TRP A 131 0.57 -4.71 -0.90
CA TRP A 131 0.60 -3.45 -1.66
C TRP A 131 1.08 -2.29 -0.78
N LYS A 132 1.51 -1.22 -1.41
CA LYS A 132 1.78 0.08 -0.79
C LYS A 132 1.40 1.20 -1.75
N PHE A 133 1.19 2.39 -1.26
CA PHE A 133 0.98 3.55 -2.14
C PHE A 133 2.24 3.84 -2.95
N LYS A 134 2.04 4.33 -4.19
CA LYS A 134 3.13 4.70 -5.09
C LYS A 134 3.61 6.12 -4.74
N PRO A 135 4.86 6.29 -4.29
CA PRO A 135 5.42 7.62 -4.08
C PRO A 135 5.27 8.51 -5.31
N GLY A 136 4.93 9.77 -5.09
CA GLY A 136 4.70 10.77 -6.14
C GLY A 136 3.33 10.70 -6.81
N SER A 137 2.47 9.71 -6.52
CA SER A 137 1.08 9.71 -7.00
C SER A 137 0.21 10.69 -6.23
N GLN A 138 -0.89 11.11 -6.83
CA GLN A 138 -1.86 12.03 -6.20
C GLN A 138 -3.01 11.26 -5.58
N PHE A 139 -3.41 11.66 -4.38
CA PHE A 139 -4.57 11.11 -3.69
C PHE A 139 -5.24 12.17 -2.83
N HIS A 140 -6.53 12.44 -3.06
CA HIS A 140 -7.31 13.46 -2.34
C HIS A 140 -6.58 14.80 -2.18
N GLY A 141 -5.99 15.29 -3.29
CA GLY A 141 -5.32 16.60 -3.31
C GLY A 141 -3.95 16.66 -2.63
N LYS A 142 -3.45 15.56 -2.06
CA LYS A 142 -2.07 15.45 -1.56
C LYS A 142 -1.24 14.49 -2.40
N THR A 143 0.05 14.75 -2.49
CA THR A 143 1.03 13.84 -3.09
C THR A 143 1.41 12.77 -2.06
N ILE A 144 1.50 11.52 -2.49
CA ILE A 144 2.07 10.44 -1.68
C ILE A 144 3.57 10.68 -1.54
N ASN A 145 4.05 10.82 -0.33
CA ASN A 145 5.45 11.12 -0.03
C ASN A 145 6.42 9.96 -0.36
N ALA A 146 7.70 10.18 -0.18
CA ALA A 146 8.76 9.20 -0.46
C ALA A 146 8.61 7.89 0.33
N LEU A 147 8.03 7.94 1.53
CA LEU A 147 7.77 6.77 2.38
C LEU A 147 6.49 6.01 1.97
N GLY A 148 5.69 6.55 1.07
CA GLY A 148 4.44 5.92 0.61
C GLY A 148 3.23 6.30 1.44
N PHE A 149 3.23 7.45 2.11
CA PHE A 149 2.11 7.96 2.89
C PHE A 149 1.49 9.20 2.25
N ARG A 150 0.21 9.40 2.51
CA ARG A 150 -0.51 10.62 2.18
C ARG A 150 -0.21 11.69 3.24
N GLU A 151 1.02 12.15 3.22
CA GLU A 151 1.57 13.06 4.22
C GLU A 151 2.58 14.01 3.55
N ARG A 152 2.92 15.12 4.22
CA ARG A 152 4.09 15.93 3.83
C ARG A 152 5.35 15.06 3.77
N GLU A 153 6.41 15.53 3.10
CA GLU A 153 7.70 14.85 3.21
C GLU A 153 8.18 14.90 4.67
N ILE A 154 8.65 13.77 5.15
CA ILE A 154 9.10 13.58 6.53
C ILE A 154 10.61 13.52 6.51
N ASP A 155 11.27 14.40 7.26
CA ASP A 155 12.71 14.28 7.47
C ASP A 155 12.99 13.00 8.26
N PRO A 156 13.72 12.03 7.69
CA PRO A 156 14.07 10.80 8.41
C PRO A 156 14.95 11.09 9.64
N ILE A 157 15.70 12.18 9.63
CA ILE A 157 16.56 12.58 10.76
C ILE A 157 15.69 13.27 11.81
N LYS A 158 15.45 12.58 12.92
CA LYS A 158 14.73 13.15 14.05
C LYS A 158 15.55 14.26 14.71
N GLN A 159 15.00 15.45 14.80
CA GLN A 159 15.67 16.57 15.47
C GLN A 159 15.72 16.35 16.98
N PRO A 160 16.79 16.82 17.67
CA PRO A 160 16.84 16.81 19.12
C PRO A 160 15.59 17.47 19.74
N ASP A 161 15.17 17.01 20.90
CA ASP A 161 14.03 17.52 21.65
C ASP A 161 12.70 17.52 20.86
N THR A 162 12.57 16.64 19.87
CA THR A 162 11.33 16.46 19.11
C THR A 162 10.62 15.18 19.53
N THR A 163 9.33 15.29 19.86
CA THR A 163 8.43 14.16 20.08
C THR A 163 7.65 13.86 18.79
N ARG A 164 7.80 12.66 18.27
CA ARG A 164 7.12 12.19 17.06
C ARG A 164 5.97 11.26 17.37
N ILE A 165 4.78 11.60 16.87
CA ILE A 165 3.58 10.79 16.93
C ILE A 165 3.32 10.19 15.56
N LEU A 166 3.27 8.88 15.46
CA LEU A 166 2.94 8.16 14.24
C LEU A 166 1.50 7.66 14.31
N CYS A 167 0.62 8.20 13.47
CA CYS A 167 -0.76 7.77 13.37
C CYS A 167 -0.88 6.62 12.37
N MET A 168 -0.89 5.38 12.89
CA MET A 168 -1.02 4.17 12.08
C MET A 168 -2.46 3.70 12.02
N GLY A 169 -2.89 3.28 10.83
CA GLY A 169 -4.25 2.76 10.66
C GLY A 169 -4.58 2.44 9.21
N ASP A 170 -5.85 2.31 8.98
CA ASP A 170 -6.45 2.01 7.68
C ASP A 170 -6.91 3.28 6.92
N SER A 171 -8.00 3.16 6.15
CA SER A 171 -8.58 4.29 5.42
C SER A 171 -9.08 5.40 6.33
N VAL A 172 -9.56 5.12 7.53
CA VAL A 172 -10.03 6.15 8.45
C VAL A 172 -8.88 7.06 8.90
N THR A 173 -7.68 6.48 9.10
CA THR A 173 -6.48 7.25 9.37
C THR A 173 -5.95 7.93 8.11
N GLY A 174 -6.00 7.22 6.97
CA GLY A 174 -5.41 7.70 5.71
C GLY A 174 -6.23 8.73 4.95
N GLN A 175 -7.53 8.86 5.22
CA GLN A 175 -8.46 9.76 4.50
C GLN A 175 -8.61 11.13 5.15
N GLY A 176 -9.44 11.95 4.52
CA GLY A 176 -9.80 13.29 4.96
C GLY A 176 -9.07 14.40 4.21
N ARG A 177 -9.61 15.61 4.31
CA ARG A 177 -9.00 16.83 3.74
C ARG A 177 -9.24 18.01 4.68
N PRO A 178 -8.46 18.13 5.76
CA PRO A 178 -7.32 17.30 6.18
C PRO A 178 -7.72 16.01 6.90
N PRO A 179 -6.80 15.03 7.04
CA PRO A 179 -6.99 13.86 7.91
C PRO A 179 -6.87 14.26 9.38
N TYR A 180 -7.37 13.41 10.30
CA TYR A 180 -7.30 13.74 11.73
C TYR A 180 -5.87 13.89 12.26
N ALA A 181 -4.89 13.27 11.64
CA ALA A 181 -3.48 13.43 12.00
C ALA A 181 -2.95 14.85 11.74
N ASP A 182 -3.46 15.53 10.71
CA ASP A 182 -3.13 16.93 10.43
C ASP A 182 -3.73 17.85 11.52
N TYR A 183 -5.00 17.65 11.90
CA TYR A 183 -5.62 18.36 13.01
C TYR A 183 -4.87 18.14 14.33
N LEU A 184 -4.51 16.88 14.62
CA LEU A 184 -3.66 16.58 15.76
C LEU A 184 -2.34 17.38 15.70
N HIS A 185 -1.67 17.37 14.53
CA HIS A 185 -0.43 18.11 14.34
C HIS A 185 -0.60 19.60 14.62
N GLU A 186 -1.66 20.23 14.11
CA GLU A 186 -1.97 21.65 14.35
C GLU A 186 -2.17 21.93 15.84
N ARG A 187 -2.95 21.09 16.55
CA ARG A 187 -3.15 21.25 18.00
C ARG A 187 -1.86 21.08 18.81
N LEU A 188 -0.97 20.18 18.37
CA LEU A 188 0.35 20.02 19.00
C LEU A 188 1.26 21.23 18.80
N GLN A 189 1.11 21.98 17.67
CA GLN A 189 1.83 23.24 17.47
C GLN A 189 1.25 24.36 18.33
N GLU A 190 -0.08 24.42 18.46
CA GLU A 190 -0.78 25.45 19.24
C GLU A 190 -0.59 25.26 20.74
N ALA A 191 -0.68 24.02 21.23
CA ALA A 191 -0.63 23.67 22.65
C ALA A 191 0.16 22.35 22.85
N PRO A 192 1.50 22.42 22.85
CA PRO A 192 2.32 21.21 23.01
C PRO A 192 2.12 20.58 24.37
N PRO A 193 1.98 19.25 24.47
CA PRO A 193 1.78 18.54 25.76
C PRO A 193 2.97 18.60 26.72
N GLY A 194 4.14 18.96 26.24
CA GLY A 194 5.38 19.04 27.02
C GLY A 194 6.44 19.87 26.32
N PRO A 195 7.64 19.95 26.89
CA PRO A 195 8.74 20.72 26.29
C PRO A 195 9.19 20.12 24.95
N GLY A 196 9.82 20.96 24.11
CA GLY A 196 10.35 20.57 22.81
C GLY A 196 9.33 20.71 21.67
N ALA A 197 9.71 20.26 20.49
CA ALA A 197 8.86 20.24 19.32
C ALA A 197 8.00 18.97 19.30
N TRP A 198 6.79 19.08 18.77
CA TRP A 198 5.86 17.97 18.66
C TRP A 198 5.42 17.82 17.21
N GLU A 199 5.44 16.61 16.69
CA GLU A 199 5.05 16.31 15.31
C GLU A 199 4.10 15.12 15.28
N ALA A 200 3.03 15.21 14.49
CA ALA A 200 2.19 14.06 14.16
C ALA A 200 2.27 13.79 12.66
N PHE A 201 2.31 12.52 12.28
CA PHE A 201 2.39 12.05 10.90
C PHE A 201 1.32 11.02 10.61
N ASN A 202 0.71 11.14 9.43
CA ASN A 202 -0.27 10.19 8.92
C ASN A 202 0.43 9.02 8.22
N ALA A 203 0.36 7.83 8.82
CA ALA A 203 0.81 6.56 8.25
C ALA A 203 -0.36 5.59 7.96
N GLY A 204 -1.57 6.14 7.79
CA GLY A 204 -2.75 5.36 7.40
C GLY A 204 -2.67 4.90 5.95
N VAL A 205 -2.99 3.64 5.71
CA VAL A 205 -3.02 3.05 4.36
C VAL A 205 -4.36 2.35 4.13
N HIS A 206 -5.06 2.77 3.08
CA HIS A 206 -6.37 2.22 2.73
C HIS A 206 -6.34 0.71 2.58
N GLY A 207 -7.31 0.07 3.21
CA GLY A 207 -7.49 -1.37 3.13
C GLY A 207 -6.55 -2.19 4.01
N TYR A 208 -5.64 -1.56 4.76
CA TYR A 208 -4.76 -2.30 5.67
C TYR A 208 -5.53 -2.86 6.87
N CYS A 209 -5.14 -4.06 7.27
CA CYS A 209 -5.52 -4.71 8.51
C CYS A 209 -4.36 -4.63 9.53
N VAL A 210 -4.60 -5.08 10.75
CA VAL A 210 -3.60 -5.05 11.84
C VAL A 210 -2.30 -5.78 11.49
N LEU A 211 -2.37 -6.87 10.71
CA LEU A 211 -1.18 -7.63 10.31
C LEU A 211 -0.29 -6.84 9.34
N GLN A 212 -0.91 -6.14 8.37
CA GLN A 212 -0.18 -5.25 7.47
C GLN A 212 0.37 -4.03 8.23
N GLY A 213 -0.40 -3.48 9.17
CA GLY A 213 0.06 -2.43 10.07
C GLY A 213 1.29 -2.85 10.88
N SER A 214 1.29 -4.08 11.41
CA SER A 214 2.44 -4.63 12.13
C SER A 214 3.69 -4.77 11.25
N ALA A 215 3.55 -5.27 10.03
CA ALA A 215 4.66 -5.36 9.09
C ALA A 215 5.14 -3.99 8.61
N LEU A 216 4.23 -3.03 8.43
CA LEU A 216 4.57 -1.65 8.10
C LEU A 216 5.38 -1.00 9.23
N PHE A 217 4.97 -1.21 10.50
CA PHE A 217 5.69 -0.67 11.66
C PHE A 217 7.14 -1.13 11.68
N ASP A 218 7.41 -2.42 11.45
CA ASP A 218 8.77 -2.96 11.41
C ASP A 218 9.68 -2.24 10.40
N ARG A 219 9.10 -1.71 9.30
CA ARG A 219 9.85 -0.97 8.26
C ARG A 219 10.10 0.48 8.60
N ILE A 220 9.09 1.14 9.18
CA ILE A 220 9.13 2.61 9.33
C ILE A 220 9.63 3.06 10.69
N ALA A 221 9.49 2.25 11.73
CA ALA A 221 9.95 2.62 13.07
C ALA A 221 11.46 2.90 13.13
N PRO A 222 12.35 2.12 12.50
CA PRO A 222 13.78 2.44 12.48
C PRO A 222 14.14 3.71 11.72
N VAL A 223 13.25 4.18 10.83
CA VAL A 223 13.47 5.38 10.01
C VAL A 223 12.92 6.62 10.69
N LEU A 224 11.74 6.51 11.31
CA LEU A 224 11.02 7.66 11.86
C LEU A 224 11.27 7.84 13.36
N GLU A 225 11.73 6.82 14.06
CA GLU A 225 11.99 6.84 15.52
C GLU A 225 10.82 7.48 16.30
N PRO A 226 9.57 6.93 16.18
CA PRO A 226 8.41 7.51 16.85
C PRO A 226 8.50 7.35 18.35
N ASP A 227 7.99 8.34 19.11
CA ASP A 227 7.88 8.29 20.57
C ASP A 227 6.49 7.80 21.00
N ILE A 228 5.47 8.09 20.19
CA ILE A 228 4.09 7.65 20.40
C ILE A 228 3.59 7.08 19.08
N VAL A 229 2.88 5.96 19.14
CA VAL A 229 2.25 5.34 17.97
C VAL A 229 0.78 5.10 18.27
N THR A 230 -0.11 5.77 17.52
CA THR A 230 -1.52 5.45 17.60
C THR A 230 -1.85 4.29 16.65
N VAL A 231 -2.70 3.37 17.10
CA VAL A 231 -3.04 2.13 16.38
C VAL A 231 -4.54 2.07 16.18
N TYR A 232 -5.00 2.32 14.95
CA TYR A 232 -6.41 2.33 14.55
C TYR A 232 -6.68 1.29 13.47
N PHE A 233 -7.07 0.08 13.85
CA PHE A 233 -7.45 -1.02 12.95
C PHE A 233 -8.75 -1.67 13.43
N GLY A 234 -9.31 -2.55 12.62
CA GLY A 234 -10.51 -3.32 12.91
C GLY A 234 -11.44 -3.43 11.71
N TRP A 235 -11.67 -2.34 10.97
CA TRP A 235 -12.60 -2.34 9.85
C TRP A 235 -12.22 -3.32 8.75
N ASN A 236 -10.97 -3.28 8.27
CA ASN A 236 -10.53 -4.17 7.20
C ASN A 236 -10.19 -5.57 7.70
N ASP A 237 -10.11 -5.75 8.98
CA ASP A 237 -9.79 -7.03 9.61
C ASP A 237 -10.96 -8.00 9.50
N HIS A 238 -12.18 -7.53 9.72
CA HIS A 238 -13.37 -8.39 9.72
C HIS A 238 -14.13 -8.44 8.38
N TRP A 239 -13.64 -7.77 7.31
CA TRP A 239 -14.24 -7.97 5.99
C TRP A 239 -14.06 -9.40 5.50
N LEU A 240 -15.01 -9.86 4.70
CA LEU A 240 -14.96 -11.19 4.11
C LEU A 240 -13.91 -11.25 2.99
N ASP A 241 -13.16 -12.34 2.96
CA ASP A 241 -12.20 -12.65 1.89
C ASP A 241 -12.20 -14.17 1.62
N ARG A 242 -11.65 -14.58 0.48
CA ARG A 242 -11.53 -15.99 0.11
C ARG A 242 -10.46 -16.72 0.93
N THR A 243 -9.47 -15.99 1.41
CA THR A 243 -8.31 -16.53 2.13
C THR A 243 -7.93 -15.54 3.24
N PRO A 244 -7.70 -16.01 4.46
CA PRO A 244 -7.26 -15.15 5.54
C PRO A 244 -5.95 -14.41 5.21
N MET A 245 -5.80 -13.19 5.72
CA MET A 245 -4.70 -12.30 5.39
C MET A 245 -3.34 -12.86 5.78
N ASN A 246 -3.22 -13.53 6.92
CA ASN A 246 -1.99 -14.18 7.35
C ASN A 246 -1.50 -15.23 6.35
N GLN A 247 -2.42 -15.99 5.74
CA GLN A 247 -2.09 -16.95 4.70
C GLN A 247 -1.68 -16.25 3.40
N GLN A 248 -2.38 -15.17 3.02
CA GLN A 248 -2.01 -14.38 1.83
C GLN A 248 -0.60 -13.80 1.97
N MET A 249 -0.25 -13.24 3.13
CA MET A 249 1.07 -12.72 3.43
C MET A 249 2.13 -13.83 3.44
N ALA A 250 1.86 -14.96 4.10
CA ALA A 250 2.79 -16.09 4.18
C ALA A 250 3.10 -16.70 2.81
N VAL A 251 2.09 -16.86 1.93
CA VAL A 251 2.28 -17.35 0.55
C VAL A 251 3.22 -16.44 -0.23
N ARG A 252 3.13 -15.11 -0.06
CA ARG A 252 4.01 -14.19 -0.77
C ARG A 252 5.42 -14.14 -0.21
N MET A 253 5.57 -14.13 1.10
CA MET A 253 6.89 -14.04 1.74
C MET A 253 7.75 -15.27 1.51
N GLY A 254 7.16 -16.47 1.38
CA GLY A 254 7.87 -17.75 1.35
C GLY A 254 8.01 -18.41 -0.02
N SER A 255 7.21 -18.06 -1.02
CA SER A 255 7.12 -18.85 -2.24
C SER A 255 7.84 -18.24 -3.43
N VAL A 256 8.52 -19.09 -4.22
CA VAL A 256 9.07 -18.73 -5.54
C VAL A 256 7.94 -18.24 -6.47
N SER A 257 6.74 -18.81 -6.36
CA SER A 257 5.56 -18.39 -7.13
C SER A 257 5.08 -16.98 -6.77
N GLY A 258 5.13 -16.57 -5.50
CA GLY A 258 4.81 -15.20 -5.08
C GLY A 258 5.78 -14.19 -5.69
N ARG A 259 7.09 -14.46 -5.62
CA ARG A 259 8.12 -13.61 -6.23
C ARG A 259 7.96 -13.52 -7.75
N LEU A 260 7.67 -14.64 -8.42
CA LEU A 260 7.41 -14.67 -9.85
C LEU A 260 6.15 -13.86 -10.20
N TYR A 261 5.09 -14.00 -9.42
CA TYR A 261 3.87 -13.22 -9.62
C TYR A 261 4.11 -11.71 -9.44
N ASP A 262 4.92 -11.30 -8.46
CA ASP A 262 5.28 -9.89 -8.26
C ASP A 262 6.13 -9.32 -9.42
N VAL A 263 6.94 -10.16 -10.04
CA VAL A 263 7.67 -9.81 -11.26
C VAL A 263 6.70 -9.70 -12.45
N LEU A 264 5.84 -10.69 -12.63
CA LEU A 264 4.89 -10.73 -13.75
C LEU A 264 3.85 -9.61 -13.69
N LYS A 265 3.45 -9.15 -12.50
CA LYS A 265 2.56 -7.98 -12.32
C LYS A 265 3.10 -6.67 -12.89
N ARG A 266 4.38 -6.58 -13.18
CA ARG A 266 4.98 -5.42 -13.87
C ARG A 266 4.64 -5.39 -15.37
N SER A 267 4.18 -6.51 -15.92
CA SER A 267 3.71 -6.64 -17.30
C SER A 267 2.26 -6.23 -17.42
N ARG A 268 1.97 -5.25 -18.27
CA ARG A 268 0.60 -4.84 -18.60
C ARG A 268 -0.16 -5.98 -19.27
N LEU A 269 0.53 -6.74 -20.13
CA LEU A 269 -0.05 -7.91 -20.79
C LEU A 269 -0.44 -8.97 -19.75
N PHE A 270 0.42 -9.29 -18.80
CA PHE A 270 0.08 -10.21 -17.72
C PHE A 270 -1.13 -9.71 -16.93
N CYS A 271 -1.14 -8.44 -16.53
CA CYS A 271 -2.26 -7.84 -15.82
C CYS A 271 -3.55 -7.88 -16.65
N TYR A 272 -3.47 -7.57 -17.96
CA TYR A 272 -4.60 -7.64 -18.89
C TYR A 272 -5.15 -9.08 -18.98
N LEU A 273 -4.28 -10.07 -19.12
CA LEU A 273 -4.69 -11.48 -19.17
C LEU A 273 -5.33 -11.94 -17.85
N VAL A 274 -4.74 -11.56 -16.71
CA VAL A 274 -5.34 -11.88 -15.39
C VAL A 274 -6.74 -11.28 -15.25
N VAL A 275 -6.95 -10.02 -15.66
CA VAL A 275 -8.27 -9.37 -15.63
C VAL A 275 -9.25 -10.03 -16.60
N LYS A 276 -8.80 -10.43 -17.78
CA LYS A 276 -9.66 -11.07 -18.80
C LYS A 276 -9.98 -12.53 -18.48
N LEU A 277 -9.01 -13.27 -17.95
CA LEU A 277 -9.18 -14.70 -17.61
C LEU A 277 -9.87 -14.89 -16.25
N ASN A 278 -9.70 -13.91 -15.34
CA ASN A 278 -10.49 -13.78 -14.14
C ASN A 278 -11.32 -12.49 -14.26
N PRO A 279 -12.34 -12.45 -15.13
CA PRO A 279 -13.27 -11.33 -15.07
C PRO A 279 -13.73 -11.24 -13.63
N ALA A 280 -13.65 -10.02 -13.06
CA ALA A 280 -14.28 -9.76 -11.77
C ALA A 280 -15.64 -10.43 -11.87
N LYS A 281 -15.86 -11.51 -11.11
CA LYS A 281 -17.17 -12.13 -11.08
C LYS A 281 -18.12 -10.99 -10.80
N PRO A 282 -19.20 -10.83 -11.56
CA PRO A 282 -20.19 -9.82 -11.23
C PRO A 282 -20.38 -9.90 -9.74
N LEU A 283 -20.45 -8.75 -9.08
CA LEU A 283 -20.71 -8.63 -7.65
C LEU A 283 -21.88 -9.54 -7.30
N VAL A 284 -21.60 -10.82 -7.14
CA VAL A 284 -22.54 -11.78 -6.59
C VAL A 284 -22.49 -11.48 -5.11
N ALA A 285 -23.63 -11.17 -4.56
CA ALA A 285 -23.78 -11.00 -3.13
C ALA A 285 -22.89 -12.00 -2.40
N ALA A 286 -22.19 -11.57 -1.35
CA ALA A 286 -21.22 -12.38 -0.59
C ALA A 286 -21.97 -13.52 0.14
N THR A 287 -22.56 -14.40 -0.63
CA THR A 287 -23.32 -15.56 -0.17
C THR A 287 -22.55 -16.85 -0.27
N SER A 288 -21.28 -16.79 -0.77
CA SER A 288 -20.47 -18.00 -0.79
C SER A 288 -20.12 -18.42 0.64
N PRO A 289 -20.51 -19.65 1.04
CA PRO A 289 -20.19 -20.18 2.36
C PRO A 289 -18.67 -20.29 2.61
N ASP A 290 -17.87 -20.26 1.53
CA ASP A 290 -16.41 -20.44 1.58
C ASP A 290 -15.66 -19.15 1.94
N TRP A 291 -16.33 -18.01 2.02
CA TRP A 291 -15.70 -16.76 2.41
C TRP A 291 -15.53 -16.69 3.92
N VAL A 292 -14.34 -16.26 4.33
CA VAL A 292 -13.91 -16.17 5.73
C VAL A 292 -13.58 -14.74 6.11
N LEU A 293 -13.51 -14.45 7.39
CA LEU A 293 -13.00 -13.15 7.86
C LEU A 293 -11.53 -13.00 7.44
N ARG A 294 -11.19 -11.81 6.93
CA ARG A 294 -9.83 -11.50 6.46
C ARG A 294 -8.80 -11.74 7.57
N VAL A 295 -9.09 -11.31 8.77
CA VAL A 295 -8.30 -11.56 9.98
C VAL A 295 -9.25 -12.08 11.05
N PRO A 296 -9.34 -13.40 11.28
CA PRO A 296 -10.22 -13.96 12.31
C PRO A 296 -9.97 -13.39 13.71
N PRO A 297 -10.96 -13.38 14.60
CA PRO A 297 -10.89 -12.73 15.91
C PRO A 297 -9.64 -13.04 16.73
N GLU A 298 -9.25 -14.31 16.82
CA GLU A 298 -8.05 -14.71 17.54
C GLU A 298 -6.77 -14.20 16.88
N THR A 299 -6.70 -14.26 15.53
CA THR A 299 -5.58 -13.70 14.77
C THR A 299 -5.50 -12.18 14.93
N TYR A 300 -6.64 -11.49 15.02
CA TYR A 300 -6.70 -10.05 15.29
C TYR A 300 -6.16 -9.73 16.68
N ARG A 301 -6.62 -10.47 17.71
CA ARG A 301 -6.16 -10.34 19.11
C ARG A 301 -4.64 -10.47 19.18
N GLU A 302 -4.10 -11.56 18.64
CA GLU A 302 -2.66 -11.83 18.62
C GLU A 302 -1.87 -10.78 17.84
N GLY A 303 -2.39 -10.38 16.67
CA GLY A 303 -1.79 -9.37 15.79
C GLY A 303 -1.70 -8.01 16.46
N LEU A 304 -2.79 -7.56 17.10
CA LEU A 304 -2.84 -6.28 17.82
C LEU A 304 -1.94 -6.29 19.05
N ALA A 305 -1.98 -7.36 19.86
CA ALA A 305 -1.10 -7.50 21.01
C ALA A 305 0.38 -7.55 20.57
N GLY A 306 0.67 -8.27 19.49
CA GLY A 306 2.00 -8.30 18.87
C GLY A 306 2.49 -6.94 18.44
N LEU A 307 1.64 -6.14 17.79
CA LEU A 307 1.96 -4.77 17.37
C LEU A 307 2.22 -3.87 18.59
N VAL A 308 1.39 -3.93 19.61
CA VAL A 308 1.59 -3.19 20.88
C VAL A 308 2.95 -3.50 21.50
N ARG A 309 3.32 -4.78 21.58
CA ARG A 309 4.64 -5.20 22.09
C ARG A 309 5.81 -4.72 21.23
N LYS A 310 5.67 -4.75 19.89
CA LYS A 310 6.69 -4.23 18.96
C LYS A 310 6.91 -2.73 19.13
N ILE A 311 5.83 -1.95 19.28
CA ILE A 311 5.91 -0.51 19.53
C ILE A 311 6.70 -0.22 20.81
N ARG A 312 6.40 -0.94 21.89
CA ARG A 312 7.17 -0.81 23.14
C ARG A 312 8.62 -1.24 23.01
N ALA A 313 8.88 -2.34 22.30
CA ALA A 313 10.24 -2.80 22.07
C ALA A 313 11.09 -1.80 21.28
N ALA A 314 10.44 -0.98 20.43
CA ALA A 314 11.06 0.13 19.74
C ALA A 314 11.23 1.40 20.61
N GLY A 315 10.80 1.37 21.88
CA GLY A 315 10.90 2.50 22.80
C GLY A 315 9.73 3.49 22.73
N ALA A 316 8.72 3.22 21.91
CA ALA A 316 7.56 4.08 21.75
C ALA A 316 6.39 3.70 22.66
N VAL A 317 5.50 4.65 22.94
CA VAL A 317 4.25 4.45 23.66
C VAL A 317 3.14 4.06 22.69
N PRO A 318 2.56 2.84 22.74
CA PRO A 318 1.39 2.51 21.96
C PRO A 318 0.14 3.17 22.53
N VAL A 319 -0.68 3.80 21.68
CA VAL A 319 -2.02 4.28 21.98
C VAL A 319 -3.00 3.53 21.11
N VAL A 320 -3.76 2.62 21.71
CA VAL A 320 -4.74 1.81 20.99
C VAL A 320 -6.03 2.61 20.84
N ILE A 321 -6.61 2.59 19.63
CA ILE A 321 -7.85 3.32 19.32
C ILE A 321 -8.93 2.33 18.91
N THR A 322 -10.12 2.41 19.52
CA THR A 322 -11.30 1.65 19.09
C THR A 322 -11.93 2.30 17.86
N ALA A 323 -12.42 1.48 16.94
CA ALA A 323 -13.03 1.94 15.68
C ALA A 323 -14.57 2.11 15.87
N PRO A 324 -15.11 3.31 15.98
CA PRO A 324 -16.55 3.53 16.11
C PRO A 324 -17.31 3.22 14.81
N ARG A 325 -18.60 2.97 14.91
CA ARG A 325 -19.51 2.79 13.78
C ARG A 325 -20.83 3.52 13.94
N ARG A 326 -21.50 3.66 12.81
CA ARG A 326 -22.95 3.90 12.71
C ARG A 326 -23.62 2.79 11.90
N ALA A 327 -24.89 2.92 11.63
CA ALA A 327 -25.61 2.00 10.76
C ALA A 327 -24.87 1.85 9.43
N LEU A 328 -24.55 0.62 9.06
CA LEU A 328 -23.75 0.32 7.87
C LEU A 328 -24.58 0.44 6.60
N SER A 329 -23.96 0.88 5.52
CA SER A 329 -24.61 1.05 4.24
C SER A 329 -24.68 -0.27 3.44
N GLU A 330 -25.73 -0.45 2.62
CA GLU A 330 -25.88 -1.60 1.71
C GLU A 330 -24.75 -1.71 0.67
N GLU A 331 -23.95 -0.66 0.51
CA GLU A 331 -22.78 -0.69 -0.37
C GLU A 331 -21.77 -1.76 0.05
N LEU A 332 -21.68 -2.06 1.33
CA LEU A 332 -20.82 -3.11 1.86
C LEU A 332 -21.20 -4.50 1.36
N LEU A 333 -22.52 -4.75 1.24
CA LEU A 333 -23.02 -5.99 0.63
C LEU A 333 -22.66 -6.05 -0.86
N ARG A 334 -22.84 -4.93 -1.57
CA ARG A 334 -22.50 -4.84 -3.00
C ARG A 334 -21.00 -5.04 -3.26
N LYS A 335 -20.17 -4.62 -2.31
CA LYS A 335 -18.70 -4.81 -2.36
C LYS A 335 -18.24 -6.18 -1.86
N ASN A 336 -19.16 -7.04 -1.43
CA ASN A 336 -18.87 -8.35 -0.83
C ASN A 336 -18.01 -8.28 0.45
N TYR A 337 -18.06 -7.19 1.19
CA TYR A 337 -17.39 -7.06 2.46
C TYR A 337 -18.13 -7.76 3.60
N ALA A 338 -19.42 -7.90 3.44
CA ALA A 338 -20.30 -8.56 4.40
C ALA A 338 -21.37 -9.40 3.68
N ARG A 339 -21.96 -10.38 4.36
CA ARG A 339 -23.11 -11.15 3.89
C ARG A 339 -24.42 -10.51 4.29
N ASP A 340 -24.45 -9.95 5.47
CA ASP A 340 -25.58 -9.28 6.09
C ASP A 340 -25.06 -8.10 6.91
N LEU A 341 -25.80 -7.00 6.98
CA LEU A 341 -25.36 -5.80 7.69
C LEU A 341 -25.41 -5.99 9.20
N GLY A 342 -26.44 -6.64 9.72
CA GLY A 342 -26.55 -6.92 11.16
C GLY A 342 -25.47 -7.87 11.65
N GLU A 343 -25.12 -8.89 10.85
CA GLU A 343 -23.96 -9.76 11.12
C GLU A 343 -22.66 -8.94 11.13
N ALA A 344 -22.46 -8.08 10.15
CA ALA A 344 -21.25 -7.23 10.05
C ALA A 344 -21.13 -6.27 11.23
N GLU A 345 -22.23 -5.68 11.65
CA GLU A 345 -22.29 -4.81 12.84
C GLU A 345 -21.94 -5.57 14.12
N ALA A 346 -22.52 -6.75 14.32
CA ALA A 346 -22.24 -7.60 15.48
C ALA A 346 -20.76 -8.04 15.52
N ILE A 347 -20.20 -8.43 14.37
CA ILE A 347 -18.78 -8.78 14.25
C ILE A 347 -17.92 -7.56 14.57
N HIS A 348 -18.27 -6.38 14.05
CA HIS A 348 -17.51 -5.17 14.33
C HIS A 348 -17.49 -4.84 15.84
N ASP A 349 -18.63 -4.97 16.50
CA ASP A 349 -18.71 -4.77 17.95
C ASP A 349 -17.85 -5.78 18.74
N GLU A 350 -17.72 -7.01 18.25
CA GLU A 350 -16.76 -7.99 18.78
C GLU A 350 -15.32 -7.49 18.63
N TYR A 351 -14.92 -6.92 17.48
CA TYR A 351 -13.56 -6.39 17.29
C TYR A 351 -13.28 -5.14 18.14
N ILE A 352 -14.29 -4.32 18.39
CA ILE A 352 -14.18 -3.23 19.39
C ILE A 352 -13.91 -3.81 20.78
N ALA A 353 -14.65 -4.84 21.18
CA ALA A 353 -14.46 -5.50 22.47
C ALA A 353 -13.06 -6.13 22.58
N LEU A 354 -12.60 -6.84 21.56
CA LEU A 354 -11.24 -7.40 21.48
C LEU A 354 -10.16 -6.31 21.57
N THR A 355 -10.38 -5.17 20.93
CA THR A 355 -9.45 -4.03 21.01
C THR A 355 -9.30 -3.52 22.44
N ARG A 356 -10.42 -3.38 23.18
CA ARG A 356 -10.42 -3.01 24.59
C ARG A 356 -9.73 -4.05 25.46
N GLU A 357 -10.01 -5.32 25.22
CA GLU A 357 -9.40 -6.44 25.93
C GLU A 357 -7.88 -6.48 25.74
N VAL A 358 -7.38 -6.34 24.49
CA VAL A 358 -5.95 -6.30 24.22
C VAL A 358 -5.29 -5.10 24.86
N ALA A 359 -5.90 -3.92 24.77
CA ALA A 359 -5.36 -2.73 25.43
C ALA A 359 -5.21 -2.92 26.95
N ALA A 360 -6.21 -3.53 27.61
CA ALA A 360 -6.18 -3.84 29.03
C ALA A 360 -5.10 -4.92 29.36
N ALA A 361 -5.07 -6.02 28.61
CA ALA A 361 -4.14 -7.12 28.83
C ALA A 361 -2.68 -6.69 28.64
N GLU A 362 -2.43 -5.85 27.65
CA GLU A 362 -1.10 -5.30 27.38
C GLU A 362 -0.79 -4.04 28.20
N ASN A 363 -1.68 -3.57 29.09
CA ASN A 363 -1.55 -2.28 29.79
C ASN A 363 -1.23 -1.12 28.85
N ALA A 364 -1.85 -1.08 27.67
CA ALA A 364 -1.67 -0.03 26.69
C ALA A 364 -2.70 1.09 26.92
N PRO A 365 -2.30 2.38 26.82
CA PRO A 365 -3.25 3.47 26.79
C PRO A 365 -4.32 3.25 25.73
N LEU A 366 -5.59 3.34 26.13
CA LEU A 366 -6.75 3.15 25.26
C LEU A 366 -7.45 4.48 25.02
N PHE A 367 -7.45 4.95 23.77
CA PHE A 367 -8.33 6.01 23.31
C PHE A 367 -9.63 5.38 22.83
N ASP A 368 -10.62 5.27 23.71
CA ASP A 368 -11.89 4.59 23.39
C ASP A 368 -12.82 5.49 22.59
N LEU A 369 -12.45 5.68 21.30
CA LEU A 369 -13.18 6.52 20.36
C LEU A 369 -14.59 6.00 20.08
N ALA A 370 -14.80 4.68 20.11
CA ALA A 370 -16.13 4.09 19.95
C ALA A 370 -17.07 4.53 21.08
N ARG A 371 -16.58 4.59 22.31
CA ARG A 371 -17.34 5.08 23.46
C ARG A 371 -17.51 6.61 23.42
N LEU A 372 -16.49 7.33 23.01
CA LEU A 372 -16.52 8.79 22.93
C LEU A 372 -17.59 9.27 21.94
N LEU A 373 -17.73 8.57 20.83
CA LEU A 373 -18.69 8.90 19.77
C LEU A 373 -19.99 8.09 19.87
N GLU A 374 -20.25 7.40 20.97
CA GLU A 374 -21.54 6.74 21.22
C GLU A 374 -22.67 7.80 21.31
N GLY A 375 -23.85 7.48 20.76
CA GLY A 375 -25.02 8.35 20.84
C GLY A 375 -25.33 9.06 19.52
N PRO A 376 -26.65 9.35 19.31
CA PRO A 376 -27.16 9.91 18.05
C PRO A 376 -26.69 11.34 17.77
N GLU A 377 -26.25 12.07 18.78
CA GLU A 377 -25.70 13.42 18.64
C GLU A 377 -24.40 13.46 17.82
N ASN A 378 -23.76 12.32 17.61
CA ASN A 378 -22.56 12.19 16.82
C ASN A 378 -22.80 11.62 15.41
N ASP A 379 -24.06 11.36 15.02
CA ASP A 379 -24.37 10.74 13.73
C ASP A 379 -23.90 11.58 12.54
N ASP A 380 -24.01 12.91 12.65
CA ASP A 380 -23.58 13.83 11.61
C ASP A 380 -22.06 13.88 11.41
N LEU A 381 -21.29 13.31 12.32
CA LEU A 381 -19.82 13.22 12.18
C LEU A 381 -19.41 12.14 11.18
N PHE A 382 -20.28 11.16 10.91
CA PHE A 382 -19.97 10.02 10.05
C PHE A 382 -20.41 10.25 8.61
N ALA A 383 -19.66 9.70 7.69
CA ALA A 383 -20.06 9.56 6.31
C ALA A 383 -21.24 8.57 6.19
N PRO A 384 -22.00 8.59 5.06
CA PRO A 384 -23.16 7.72 4.87
C PRO A 384 -22.87 6.22 4.89
N ASP A 385 -21.62 5.81 4.81
CA ASP A 385 -21.22 4.40 4.91
C ASP A 385 -21.21 3.87 6.35
N GLY A 386 -21.32 4.75 7.34
CA GLY A 386 -21.32 4.42 8.76
C GLY A 386 -19.91 4.09 9.34
N ILE A 387 -18.87 4.31 8.55
CA ILE A 387 -17.47 3.94 8.86
C ILE A 387 -16.56 5.16 8.90
N HIS A 388 -16.58 5.92 7.80
CA HIS A 388 -15.67 7.04 7.61
C HIS A 388 -16.23 8.33 8.17
N PHE A 389 -15.36 9.30 8.40
CA PHE A 389 -15.71 10.64 8.88
C PHE A 389 -15.56 11.70 7.78
N ASP A 390 -15.21 11.26 6.60
CA ASP A 390 -15.01 12.11 5.44
C ASP A 390 -16.32 12.30 4.68
N HIS A 391 -16.93 13.49 4.77
CA HIS A 391 -18.17 13.82 4.09
C HIS A 391 -18.07 13.86 2.56
N TYR A 392 -16.86 13.74 2.01
CA TYR A 392 -16.66 13.59 0.55
C TYR A 392 -17.20 12.27 -0.02
N MET A 393 -17.60 11.33 0.82
CA MET A 393 -18.22 10.07 0.38
C MET A 393 -19.74 10.19 0.09
N ARG A 394 -20.32 11.41 0.16
CA ARG A 394 -21.71 11.64 -0.27
C ARG A 394 -21.81 11.71 -1.80
N GLU A 395 -22.92 11.22 -2.36
CA GLU A 395 -23.26 11.38 -3.78
C GLU A 395 -23.19 12.86 -4.16
N GLY A 396 -22.33 13.23 -5.12
CA GLY A 396 -22.12 14.62 -5.54
C GLY A 396 -20.82 15.25 -5.02
N TYR A 397 -19.81 14.54 -4.97
CA TYR A 397 -18.41 14.65 -4.52
C TYR A 397 -17.72 16.02 -4.47
N LEU A 398 -18.30 17.12 -4.92
CA LEU A 398 -17.58 18.39 -5.11
C LEU A 398 -18.32 19.65 -4.72
N LYS A 399 -19.43 19.58 -4.00
CA LYS A 399 -20.23 20.79 -3.68
C LYS A 399 -20.08 21.33 -2.28
N GLU A 400 -19.42 20.65 -1.37
CA GLU A 400 -19.28 21.13 0.01
C GLU A 400 -17.83 21.52 0.30
N ASP A 401 -17.68 22.59 1.07
CA ASP A 401 -16.44 23.24 1.44
C ASP A 401 -15.42 22.22 1.97
N PRO A 402 -14.24 22.04 1.32
CA PRO A 402 -13.18 21.20 1.85
C PRO A 402 -12.67 21.62 3.24
N ALA A 403 -13.05 22.81 3.71
CA ALA A 403 -12.58 23.36 4.97
C ALA A 403 -13.26 22.77 6.21
N SER A 404 -14.36 22.00 6.10
CA SER A 404 -15.07 21.47 7.28
C SER A 404 -15.14 19.95 7.26
N GLN A 405 -14.37 19.32 8.15
CA GLN A 405 -14.34 17.87 8.40
C GLN A 405 -14.59 17.61 9.89
N PRO A 406 -15.82 17.89 10.40
CA PRO A 406 -16.07 17.96 11.83
C PRO A 406 -15.76 16.65 12.57
N GLY A 407 -15.95 15.50 11.93
CA GLY A 407 -15.62 14.22 12.54
C GLY A 407 -14.11 14.00 12.68
N LEU A 408 -13.33 14.34 11.65
CA LEU A 408 -11.87 14.20 11.70
C LEU A 408 -11.22 15.24 12.61
N GLU A 409 -11.73 16.48 12.60
CA GLU A 409 -11.32 17.53 13.53
C GLU A 409 -11.59 17.10 14.98
N ARG A 410 -12.80 16.59 15.28
CA ARG A 410 -13.15 16.07 16.60
C ARG A 410 -12.20 14.98 17.06
N ILE A 411 -11.83 14.04 16.17
CA ILE A 411 -10.85 12.98 16.50
C ILE A 411 -9.49 13.60 16.83
N GLY A 412 -9.01 14.56 16.03
CA GLY A 412 -7.74 15.24 16.27
C GLY A 412 -7.70 15.96 17.60
N ASP A 413 -8.75 16.72 17.91
CA ASP A 413 -8.89 17.47 19.17
C ASP A 413 -8.91 16.57 20.40
N GLU A 414 -9.72 15.51 20.38
CA GLU A 414 -9.85 14.59 21.51
C GLU A 414 -8.59 13.75 21.70
N LEU A 415 -7.95 13.38 20.60
CA LEU A 415 -6.67 12.65 20.67
C LEU A 415 -5.57 13.55 21.22
N HIS A 416 -5.52 14.82 20.87
CA HIS A 416 -4.63 15.81 21.47
C HIS A 416 -4.84 15.90 22.97
N ARG A 417 -6.09 16.03 23.46
CA ARG A 417 -6.42 16.08 24.89
C ARG A 417 -5.99 14.79 25.60
N PHE A 418 -6.24 13.64 24.97
CA PHE A 418 -5.86 12.34 25.51
C PHE A 418 -4.34 12.23 25.67
N ILE A 419 -3.56 12.59 24.64
CA ILE A 419 -2.09 12.55 24.67
C ILE A 419 -1.55 13.54 25.70
N SER A 420 -2.11 14.75 25.81
CA SER A 420 -1.71 15.75 26.80
C SER A 420 -1.90 15.24 28.22
N ASN A 421 -3.01 14.57 28.51
CA ASN A 421 -3.26 13.94 29.81
C ASN A 421 -2.29 12.79 30.08
N LEU A 422 -1.98 11.97 29.06
CA LEU A 422 -1.01 10.86 29.17
C LEU A 422 0.38 11.37 29.54
N VAL A 423 0.85 12.43 28.91
CA VAL A 423 2.16 13.05 29.16
C VAL A 423 2.21 13.69 30.54
N SER A 424 1.15 14.38 30.96
CA SER A 424 1.04 14.98 32.29
C SER A 424 1.10 13.93 33.42
N GLN A 425 0.40 12.80 33.26
CA GLN A 425 0.42 11.70 34.19
C GLN A 425 1.80 11.03 34.31
N ALA A 426 2.50 10.88 33.16
CA ALA A 426 3.85 10.33 33.16
C ALA A 426 4.86 11.24 33.86
N SER A 427 4.71 12.56 33.70
CA SER A 427 5.55 13.55 34.37
C SER A 427 5.33 13.63 35.86
N SER A 428 4.08 13.51 36.32
CA SER A 428 3.74 13.52 37.78
C SER A 428 4.28 12.29 38.49
N LYS A 429 4.28 11.10 37.88
CA LYS A 429 4.86 9.89 38.43
C LYS A 429 6.37 9.98 38.61
N LYS A 430 7.09 10.55 37.63
CA LYS A 430 8.55 10.76 37.78
C LYS A 430 8.93 11.73 38.89
N GLY A 431 8.08 12.72 39.21
CA GLY A 431 8.29 13.67 40.30
C GLY A 431 7.97 13.11 41.70
N SER A 432 7.21 12.01 41.80
CA SER A 432 6.89 11.36 43.08
C SER A 432 7.90 10.29 43.47
N ASP A 433 8.75 9.84 42.57
CA ASP A 433 9.78 8.82 42.80
C ASP A 433 11.17 9.45 43.11
N LEU A 434 11.26 10.77 43.18
CA LEU A 434 12.41 11.57 43.64
C LEU A 434 12.15 12.18 45.00
#